data_62d113ff75542ce97835b9611bf7cc47
#
_entry.id   62d113ff75542ce97835b9611bf7cc47
#
_cell.length_a   1.000
_cell.length_b   1.000
_cell.length_c   1.000
_cell.angle_alpha   90.00
_cell.angle_beta   90.00
_cell.angle_gamma   90.00
#
_symmetry.space_group_name_H-M   'P 1'
#
loop_
_entity.id
_entity.type
_entity.pdbx_description
1 polymer ?
#
loop_
_entity_poly.entity_id
_entity_poly.type
_entity_poly.pdbx_seq_one_letter_code
_entity_poly.pdbx_strand_id
1 'polypeptide(L)'
;HALSVTDMAYVDGQLFIAGLSNEEFASTLRSVNYPFTTANVGTSVEIWHAAHGRYETHSPVYTFIPYELDGEQNLIAGYLCTPLVKFAVSDLEPGAKTTGTTIAELGNRNRPIDMVVYEKDGQDYLLMSNTSRGVMKIPTAGFGGQPGLTEPVPGGGTAGVTFETVDGLTGVEQLGLLDDTRALVIARDDAGR
;
A
#
# COMPACT_ATOMS: atom_id res chain seq x y z
N HIS A 1 -6.66 20.63 0.09
CA HIS A 1 -5.64 20.11 -0.81
C HIS A 1 -6.03 18.69 -1.22
N ALA A 2 -5.95 18.38 -2.52
CA ALA A 2 -6.16 17.02 -3.00
C ALA A 2 -5.03 16.12 -2.50
N LEU A 3 -5.37 14.88 -2.07
CA LEU A 3 -4.43 13.86 -1.59
C LEU A 3 -3.64 14.22 -0.30
N SER A 4 -4.10 15.18 0.51
CA SER A 4 -3.47 15.47 1.81
C SER A 4 -3.70 14.36 2.84
N VAL A 5 -4.78 13.60 2.69
CA VAL A 5 -5.06 12.33 3.34
C VAL A 5 -5.60 11.39 2.27
N THR A 6 -4.98 10.25 2.10
CA THR A 6 -5.37 9.23 1.12
C THR A 6 -5.89 7.98 1.79
N ASP A 7 -5.31 7.61 2.93
CA ASP A 7 -5.70 6.43 3.69
C ASP A 7 -5.27 6.56 5.16
N MET A 8 -5.88 5.75 6.06
CA MET A 8 -5.58 5.72 7.49
C MET A 8 -5.73 4.31 8.04
N ALA A 9 -4.83 3.94 8.94
CA ALA A 9 -4.90 2.68 9.70
C ALA A 9 -4.50 2.89 11.15
N TYR A 10 -5.17 2.17 12.06
CA TYR A 10 -4.86 2.19 13.49
C TYR A 10 -4.28 0.85 13.91
N VAL A 11 -3.12 0.88 14.54
CA VAL A 11 -2.42 -0.30 15.06
C VAL A 11 -1.60 0.08 16.29
N ASP A 12 -1.62 -0.76 17.30
CA ASP A 12 -0.80 -0.67 18.53
C ASP A 12 -0.82 0.71 19.19
N GLY A 13 -1.99 1.34 19.27
CA GLY A 13 -2.13 2.65 19.92
C GLY A 13 -1.74 3.84 19.04
N GLN A 14 -1.43 3.63 17.76
CA GLN A 14 -1.05 4.67 16.81
C GLN A 14 -2.00 4.70 15.62
N LEU A 15 -2.36 5.90 15.19
CA LEU A 15 -3.04 6.15 13.91
C LEU A 15 -2.00 6.55 12.89
N PHE A 16 -1.85 5.75 11.84
CA PHE A 16 -1.04 6.07 10.68
C PHE A 16 -1.92 6.75 9.61
N ILE A 17 -1.39 7.79 8.99
CA ILE A 17 -2.09 8.61 8.00
C ILE A 17 -1.16 8.80 6.81
N ALA A 18 -1.57 8.32 5.64
CA ALA A 18 -0.88 8.54 4.38
C ALA A 18 -1.38 9.80 3.66
N GLY A 19 -0.51 10.48 2.94
CA GLY A 19 -0.90 11.61 2.10
C GLY A 19 0.27 12.41 1.57
N LEU A 20 -0.05 13.54 0.95
CA LEU A 20 0.94 14.50 0.45
C LEU A 20 1.04 15.71 1.37
N SER A 21 2.25 16.18 1.62
CA SER A 21 2.55 17.46 2.25
C SER A 21 2.87 18.53 1.18
N ASN A 22 3.13 19.75 1.64
CA ASN A 22 3.62 20.85 0.80
C ASN A 22 5.16 20.95 0.80
N GLU A 23 5.85 19.95 1.37
CA GLU A 23 7.31 19.91 1.45
C GLU A 23 7.93 19.44 0.12
N GLU A 24 9.23 19.63 -0.02
CA GLU A 24 10.00 19.13 -1.18
C GLU A 24 9.85 17.61 -1.35
N PHE A 25 9.88 16.87 -0.24
CA PHE A 25 9.48 15.47 -0.18
C PHE A 25 8.00 15.42 0.20
N ALA A 26 7.13 15.43 -0.79
CA ALA A 26 5.70 15.58 -0.56
C ALA A 26 5.01 14.32 -0.02
N SER A 27 5.49 13.13 -0.40
CA SER A 27 4.92 11.87 0.07
C SER A 27 5.23 11.67 1.56
N THR A 28 4.19 11.52 2.38
CA THR A 28 4.34 11.45 3.84
C THR A 28 3.50 10.34 4.45
N LEU A 29 4.07 9.73 5.50
CA LEU A 29 3.38 8.90 6.47
C LEU A 29 3.45 9.60 7.83
N ARG A 30 2.31 9.89 8.43
CA ARG A 30 2.23 10.49 9.77
C ARG A 30 1.76 9.45 10.76
N SER A 31 2.33 9.46 11.96
CA SER A 31 1.82 8.67 13.07
C SER A 31 1.31 9.60 14.18
N VAL A 32 0.16 9.29 14.75
CA VAL A 32 -0.43 10.05 15.87
C VAL A 32 -0.80 9.06 16.97
N ASN A 33 -0.20 9.22 18.12
CA ASN A 33 -0.46 8.34 19.26
C ASN A 33 -1.84 8.62 19.88
N TYR A 34 -2.53 7.56 20.31
CA TYR A 34 -3.71 7.72 21.16
C TYR A 34 -3.32 8.47 22.47
N PRO A 35 -4.14 9.40 22.97
CA PRO A 35 -5.50 9.79 22.57
C PRO A 35 -5.59 10.90 21.50
N PHE A 36 -4.64 11.01 20.57
CA PHE A 36 -4.64 11.93 19.44
C PHE A 36 -4.61 13.43 19.80
N THR A 37 -3.95 13.75 20.90
CA THR A 37 -3.90 15.12 21.44
C THR A 37 -2.81 15.99 20.82
N THR A 38 -1.85 15.38 20.15
CA THR A 38 -0.72 16.08 19.54
C THR A 38 -0.60 15.67 18.07
N ALA A 39 -0.49 16.65 17.17
CA ALA A 39 -0.09 16.42 15.80
C ALA A 39 1.43 16.58 15.68
N ASN A 40 2.05 15.77 14.86
CA ASN A 40 3.47 15.91 14.50
C ASN A 40 3.64 16.15 13.01
N VAL A 41 4.86 16.52 12.60
CA VAL A 41 5.27 16.46 11.20
C VAL A 41 5.40 15.00 10.82
N GLY A 42 4.97 14.61 9.61
CA GLY A 42 5.10 13.22 9.17
C GLY A 42 6.55 12.83 8.86
N THR A 43 6.75 11.56 8.60
CA THR A 43 7.95 11.04 7.96
C THR A 43 7.82 11.25 6.46
N SER A 44 8.78 11.92 5.84
CA SER A 44 8.86 12.04 4.39
C SER A 44 9.34 10.73 3.81
N VAL A 45 8.64 10.18 2.83
CA VAL A 45 8.95 8.87 2.27
C VAL A 45 9.32 8.93 0.80
N GLU A 46 10.27 8.10 0.43
CA GLU A 46 10.75 7.92 -0.94
C GLU A 46 10.67 6.43 -1.31
N ILE A 47 10.43 6.14 -2.58
CA ILE A 47 10.36 4.78 -3.10
C ILE A 47 11.17 4.64 -4.39
N TRP A 48 11.70 3.44 -4.65
CA TRP A 48 12.12 3.07 -6.00
C TRP A 48 10.88 2.75 -6.83
N HIS A 49 10.59 3.60 -7.83
CA HIS A 49 9.47 3.37 -8.75
C HIS A 49 9.99 2.68 -10.01
N ALA A 50 9.88 1.36 -10.04
CA ALA A 50 10.52 0.55 -11.06
C ALA A 50 9.98 0.82 -12.49
N ALA A 51 8.67 1.08 -12.64
CA ALA A 51 8.09 1.46 -13.93
C ALA A 51 8.68 2.77 -14.49
N HIS A 52 9.16 3.67 -13.63
CA HIS A 52 9.80 4.93 -14.01
C HIS A 52 11.33 4.87 -13.95
N GLY A 53 11.91 3.81 -13.37
CA GLY A 53 13.35 3.60 -13.24
C GLY A 53 14.05 4.66 -12.40
N ARG A 54 13.42 5.16 -11.35
CA ARG A 54 13.96 6.21 -10.48
C ARG A 54 13.35 6.21 -9.10
N TYR A 55 14.02 6.88 -8.16
CA TYR A 55 13.44 7.22 -6.87
C TYR A 55 12.40 8.35 -7.01
N GLU A 56 11.31 8.24 -6.26
CA GLU A 56 10.23 9.23 -6.23
C GLU A 56 9.84 9.61 -4.81
N THR A 57 9.70 10.90 -4.58
CA THR A 57 9.39 11.54 -3.30
C THR A 57 8.02 12.26 -3.33
N HIS A 58 7.32 12.22 -4.48
CA HIS A 58 6.06 12.93 -4.70
C HIS A 58 4.89 11.99 -5.03
N SER A 59 5.17 10.71 -5.23
CA SER A 59 4.12 9.71 -5.46
C SER A 59 3.31 9.51 -4.18
N PRO A 60 1.99 9.70 -4.20
CA PRO A 60 1.19 9.44 -3.02
C PRO A 60 1.03 7.94 -2.77
N VAL A 61 1.07 7.53 -1.52
CA VAL A 61 0.44 6.28 -1.08
C VAL A 61 -1.06 6.43 -1.33
N TYR A 62 -1.68 5.51 -2.05
CA TYR A 62 -3.13 5.51 -2.27
C TYR A 62 -3.88 4.74 -1.20
N THR A 63 -3.36 3.61 -0.81
CA THR A 63 -3.89 2.76 0.25
C THR A 63 -2.76 1.99 0.90
N PHE A 64 -2.90 1.62 2.17
CA PHE A 64 -1.91 0.83 2.88
C PHE A 64 -2.56 0.01 3.99
N ILE A 65 -1.87 -1.01 4.45
CA ILE A 65 -2.27 -1.81 5.60
C ILE A 65 -1.10 -1.98 6.56
N PRO A 66 -1.33 -2.04 7.88
CA PRO A 66 -0.38 -2.59 8.82
C PRO A 66 -0.28 -4.10 8.62
N TYR A 67 0.93 -4.63 8.64
CA TYR A 67 1.17 -6.07 8.53
C TYR A 67 2.48 -6.46 9.23
N GLU A 68 2.43 -7.48 10.08
CA GLU A 68 3.61 -7.99 10.77
C GLU A 68 4.43 -8.89 9.84
N LEU A 69 5.72 -8.60 9.72
CA LEU A 69 6.69 -9.39 8.97
C LEU A 69 7.84 -9.78 9.89
N ASP A 70 8.03 -11.08 10.08
CA ASP A 70 9.14 -11.63 10.88
C ASP A 70 9.21 -11.05 12.32
N GLY A 71 8.05 -10.74 12.92
CA GLY A 71 7.94 -10.15 14.25
C GLY A 71 8.14 -8.63 14.30
N GLU A 72 8.23 -7.96 13.15
CA GLU A 72 8.32 -6.51 13.03
C GLU A 72 7.08 -5.93 12.35
N GLN A 73 6.49 -4.89 12.94
CA GLN A 73 5.35 -4.20 12.36
C GLN A 73 5.78 -3.38 11.15
N ASN A 74 5.11 -3.59 10.04
CA ASN A 74 5.34 -2.87 8.78
C ASN A 74 4.05 -2.20 8.28
N LEU A 75 4.20 -1.19 7.43
CA LEU A 75 3.13 -0.70 6.56
C LEU A 75 3.40 -1.20 5.14
N ILE A 76 2.43 -1.90 4.56
CA ILE A 76 2.46 -2.34 3.16
C ILE A 76 1.63 -1.34 2.36
N ALA A 77 2.28 -0.59 1.49
CA ALA A 77 1.71 0.56 0.80
C ALA A 77 1.62 0.34 -0.72
N GLY A 78 0.46 0.64 -1.28
CA GLY A 78 0.21 0.66 -2.72
C GLY A 78 0.24 2.09 -3.28
N TYR A 79 1.00 2.28 -4.34
CA TYR A 79 1.21 3.56 -5.02
C TYR A 79 0.56 3.62 -6.40
N LEU A 80 0.45 4.81 -6.96
CA LEU A 80 0.06 4.99 -8.37
C LEU A 80 1.00 4.20 -9.29
N CYS A 81 0.45 3.59 -10.32
CA CYS A 81 1.15 2.62 -11.19
C CYS A 81 1.57 1.33 -10.49
N THR A 82 1.05 1.14 -9.27
CA THR A 82 1.11 -0.09 -8.46
C THR A 82 2.50 -0.62 -8.06
N PRO A 83 3.49 0.21 -7.71
CA PRO A 83 4.52 -0.27 -6.79
C PRO A 83 3.88 -0.70 -5.47
N LEU A 84 4.28 -1.87 -4.97
CA LEU A 84 3.98 -2.33 -3.63
C LEU A 84 5.23 -2.18 -2.77
N VAL A 85 5.12 -1.44 -1.68
CA VAL A 85 6.27 -0.99 -0.89
C VAL A 85 6.07 -1.35 0.58
N LYS A 86 7.08 -1.87 1.23
CA LYS A 86 7.08 -2.06 2.68
C LYS A 86 7.91 -0.98 3.38
N PHE A 87 7.40 -0.50 4.51
CA PHE A 87 8.05 0.40 5.44
C PHE A 87 8.03 -0.23 6.82
N ALA A 88 9.19 -0.41 7.46
CA ALA A 88 9.22 -0.77 8.87
C ALA A 88 8.66 0.40 9.70
N VAL A 89 7.74 0.12 10.62
CA VAL A 89 7.15 1.16 11.48
C VAL A 89 8.21 1.82 12.34
N SER A 90 9.26 1.08 12.74
CA SER A 90 10.40 1.59 13.48
C SER A 90 11.19 2.69 12.76
N ASP A 91 11.11 2.76 11.42
CA ASP A 91 11.78 3.78 10.60
C ASP A 91 10.93 5.04 10.36
N LEU A 92 9.68 5.04 10.82
CA LEU A 92 8.72 6.12 10.58
C LEU A 92 8.76 7.18 11.70
N GLU A 93 9.91 7.79 11.88
CA GLU A 93 10.12 8.85 12.90
C GLU A 93 9.64 10.22 12.36
N PRO A 94 8.94 11.01 13.20
CA PRO A 94 8.51 12.35 12.82
C PRO A 94 9.66 13.25 12.35
N GLY A 95 9.54 13.81 11.14
CA GLY A 95 10.56 14.67 10.54
C GLY A 95 11.72 13.93 9.87
N ALA A 96 11.76 12.60 9.95
CA ALA A 96 12.75 11.80 9.23
C ALA A 96 12.44 11.70 7.72
N LYS A 97 13.43 11.24 6.97
CA LYS A 97 13.30 10.82 5.58
C LYS A 97 13.62 9.34 5.49
N THR A 98 12.70 8.55 4.96
CA THR A 98 12.82 7.10 4.91
C THR A 98 12.58 6.60 3.49
N THR A 99 13.44 5.68 3.03
CA THR A 99 13.28 5.00 1.75
C THR A 99 12.59 3.65 1.98
N GLY A 100 11.41 3.48 1.41
CA GLY A 100 10.68 2.20 1.47
C GLY A 100 11.31 1.15 0.57
N THR A 101 11.14 -0.12 0.93
CA THR A 101 11.55 -1.25 0.12
C THR A 101 10.46 -1.60 -0.88
N THR A 102 10.67 -1.31 -2.17
CA THR A 102 9.71 -1.69 -3.24
C THR A 102 9.81 -3.19 -3.48
N ILE A 103 8.82 -3.94 -3.03
CA ILE A 103 8.80 -5.41 -3.11
C ILE A 103 8.14 -5.94 -4.37
N ALA A 104 7.36 -5.10 -5.05
CA ALA A 104 6.79 -5.44 -6.37
C ALA A 104 6.52 -4.20 -7.22
N GLU A 105 6.54 -4.41 -8.54
CA GLU A 105 5.89 -3.59 -9.55
C GLU A 105 4.77 -4.43 -10.15
N LEU A 106 3.51 -4.03 -9.96
CA LEU A 106 2.34 -4.84 -10.35
C LEU A 106 1.71 -4.38 -11.69
N GLY A 107 2.46 -3.62 -12.45
CA GLY A 107 2.10 -3.10 -13.76
C GLY A 107 1.53 -1.69 -13.75
N ASN A 108 2.01 -0.87 -14.67
CA ASN A 108 1.66 0.54 -14.77
C ASN A 108 0.22 0.80 -15.26
N ARG A 109 -0.18 2.08 -15.36
CA ARG A 109 -1.52 2.54 -15.77
C ARG A 109 -2.64 1.95 -14.93
N ASN A 110 -2.37 1.72 -13.67
CA ASN A 110 -3.28 1.14 -12.70
C ASN A 110 -3.14 1.91 -11.38
N ARG A 111 -4.21 2.01 -10.62
CA ARG A 111 -4.21 2.66 -9.31
C ARG A 111 -4.84 1.71 -8.31
N PRO A 112 -4.14 1.43 -7.19
CA PRO A 112 -4.77 0.73 -6.08
C PRO A 112 -5.87 1.62 -5.49
N ILE A 113 -6.95 1.00 -5.05
CA ILE A 113 -8.11 1.67 -4.47
C ILE A 113 -8.20 1.36 -2.99
N ASP A 114 -8.12 0.07 -2.65
CA ASP A 114 -8.28 -0.41 -1.28
C ASP A 114 -7.58 -1.76 -1.08
N MET A 115 -7.20 -2.08 0.16
CA MET A 115 -6.49 -3.32 0.50
C MET A 115 -6.99 -3.92 1.81
N VAL A 116 -7.06 -5.25 1.87
CA VAL A 116 -7.26 -6.03 3.10
C VAL A 116 -6.40 -7.29 3.06
N VAL A 117 -6.03 -7.81 4.24
CA VAL A 117 -5.43 -9.15 4.35
C VAL A 117 -6.48 -10.12 4.89
N TYR A 118 -6.58 -11.28 4.29
CA TYR A 118 -7.42 -12.39 4.76
C TYR A 118 -6.63 -13.69 4.77
N GLU A 119 -7.02 -14.61 5.65
CA GLU A 119 -6.44 -15.93 5.71
C GLU A 119 -7.22 -16.93 4.83
N LYS A 120 -6.47 -17.77 4.11
CA LYS A 120 -7.03 -18.92 3.43
C LYS A 120 -6.08 -20.11 3.54
N ASP A 121 -6.61 -21.25 4.03
CA ASP A 121 -5.87 -22.51 4.17
C ASP A 121 -4.55 -22.35 4.99
N GLY A 122 -4.57 -21.51 6.04
CA GLY A 122 -3.42 -21.21 6.89
C GLY A 122 -2.37 -20.29 6.26
N GLN A 123 -2.75 -19.56 5.21
CA GLN A 123 -1.90 -18.59 4.55
C GLN A 123 -2.60 -17.24 4.41
N ASP A 124 -1.85 -16.19 4.66
CA ASP A 124 -2.34 -14.83 4.45
C ASP A 124 -2.19 -14.39 3.00
N TYR A 125 -3.21 -13.69 2.53
CA TYR A 125 -3.25 -13.08 1.21
C TYR A 125 -3.67 -11.62 1.32
N LEU A 126 -2.93 -10.75 0.67
CA LEU A 126 -3.34 -9.38 0.43
C LEU A 126 -4.31 -9.35 -0.76
N LEU A 127 -5.54 -8.88 -0.55
CA LEU A 127 -6.44 -8.47 -1.64
C LEU A 127 -6.24 -6.97 -1.87
N MET A 128 -6.06 -6.59 -3.12
CA MET A 128 -5.94 -5.20 -3.52
C MET A 128 -6.87 -4.92 -4.70
N SER A 129 -7.86 -4.06 -4.50
CA SER A 129 -8.72 -3.58 -5.58
C SER A 129 -8.02 -2.51 -6.40
N ASN A 130 -8.29 -2.48 -7.70
CA ASN A 130 -7.57 -1.67 -8.66
C ASN A 130 -8.49 -1.08 -9.74
N THR A 131 -8.10 0.07 -10.28
CA THR A 131 -8.89 0.74 -11.32
C THR A 131 -8.93 0.01 -12.65
N SER A 132 -7.90 -0.78 -12.99
CA SER A 132 -7.75 -1.34 -14.35
C SER A 132 -7.54 -2.86 -14.39
N ARG A 133 -7.32 -3.51 -13.25
CA ARG A 133 -6.98 -4.96 -13.18
C ARG A 133 -7.85 -5.74 -12.21
N GLY A 134 -9.01 -5.19 -11.82
CA GLY A 134 -9.91 -5.84 -10.85
C GLY A 134 -9.26 -6.00 -9.47
N VAL A 135 -9.52 -7.12 -8.83
CA VAL A 135 -8.93 -7.43 -7.52
C VAL A 135 -7.75 -8.37 -7.70
N MET A 136 -6.60 -7.94 -7.24
CA MET A 136 -5.39 -8.74 -7.17
C MET A 136 -5.35 -9.50 -5.85
N LYS A 137 -5.02 -10.78 -5.89
CA LYS A 137 -4.72 -11.63 -4.73
C LYS A 137 -3.22 -11.90 -4.72
N ILE A 138 -2.54 -11.45 -3.68
CA ILE A 138 -1.09 -11.46 -3.55
C ILE A 138 -0.71 -12.29 -2.31
N PRO A 139 0.05 -13.40 -2.45
CA PRO A 139 0.54 -14.15 -1.30
C PRO A 139 1.50 -13.31 -0.45
N THR A 140 1.27 -13.22 0.86
CA THR A 140 2.12 -12.40 1.75
C THR A 140 3.38 -13.12 2.21
N ALA A 141 3.44 -14.44 2.10
CA ALA A 141 4.55 -15.28 2.58
C ALA A 141 5.94 -14.87 2.04
N GLY A 142 5.99 -14.18 0.90
CA GLY A 142 7.23 -13.69 0.31
C GLY A 142 7.64 -12.28 0.74
N PHE A 143 6.81 -11.52 1.44
CA PHE A 143 7.02 -10.08 1.67
C PHE A 143 8.26 -9.79 2.53
N GLY A 144 8.47 -10.56 3.59
CA GLY A 144 9.61 -10.38 4.50
C GLY A 144 10.96 -10.53 3.77
N GLY A 145 11.13 -11.66 3.10
CA GLY A 145 12.37 -12.02 2.41
C GLY A 145 12.55 -11.41 1.02
N GLN A 146 11.55 -10.69 0.48
CA GLN A 146 11.66 -10.09 -0.85
C GLN A 146 12.70 -8.96 -0.84
N PRO A 147 13.78 -9.04 -1.62
CA PRO A 147 14.72 -7.95 -1.79
C PRO A 147 14.03 -6.78 -2.52
N GLY A 148 14.46 -5.56 -2.22
CA GLY A 148 13.96 -4.38 -2.92
C GLY A 148 14.29 -4.44 -4.41
N LEU A 149 13.35 -4.00 -5.25
CA LEU A 149 13.61 -3.79 -6.66
C LEU A 149 14.60 -2.64 -6.82
N THR A 150 15.60 -2.81 -7.69
CA THR A 150 16.64 -1.82 -7.99
C THR A 150 16.77 -1.56 -9.48
N GLU A 151 16.15 -2.40 -10.31
CA GLU A 151 16.20 -2.29 -11.75
C GLU A 151 14.89 -1.74 -12.32
N PRO A 152 14.94 -0.98 -13.42
CA PRO A 152 13.75 -0.52 -14.12
C PRO A 152 12.91 -1.69 -14.68
N VAL A 153 11.58 -1.54 -14.62
CA VAL A 153 10.62 -2.48 -15.22
C VAL A 153 9.89 -1.77 -16.37
N PRO A 154 10.43 -1.84 -17.60
CA PRO A 154 9.88 -1.10 -18.73
C PRO A 154 8.58 -1.73 -19.28
N GLY A 155 7.86 -0.96 -20.10
CA GLY A 155 6.75 -1.47 -20.92
C GLY A 155 5.49 -1.85 -20.15
N GLY A 156 5.39 -1.47 -18.87
CA GLY A 156 4.24 -1.84 -18.03
C GLY A 156 4.30 -3.28 -17.53
N GLY A 157 5.49 -3.86 -17.50
CA GLY A 157 5.76 -5.17 -16.95
C GLY A 157 5.54 -5.27 -15.45
N THR A 158 5.73 -6.47 -14.92
CA THR A 158 5.66 -6.78 -13.49
C THR A 158 6.99 -7.36 -13.00
N ALA A 159 7.31 -7.13 -11.73
CA ALA A 159 8.50 -7.70 -11.08
C ALA A 159 8.26 -7.83 -9.58
N GLY A 160 9.11 -8.61 -8.90
CA GLY A 160 9.00 -8.86 -7.47
C GLY A 160 7.92 -9.88 -7.14
N VAL A 161 7.13 -9.64 -6.09
CA VAL A 161 6.05 -10.57 -5.70
C VAL A 161 5.00 -10.67 -6.80
N THR A 162 4.47 -11.87 -6.97
CA THR A 162 3.47 -12.18 -8.00
C THR A 162 2.05 -12.05 -7.45
N PHE A 163 1.07 -11.95 -8.34
CA PHE A 163 -0.34 -11.92 -7.99
C PHE A 163 -1.18 -12.75 -8.95
N GLU A 164 -2.39 -13.07 -8.50
CA GLU A 164 -3.47 -13.61 -9.32
C GLU A 164 -4.60 -12.58 -9.38
N THR A 165 -5.26 -12.43 -10.51
CA THR A 165 -6.51 -11.67 -10.58
C THR A 165 -7.66 -12.56 -10.12
N VAL A 166 -8.51 -12.05 -9.23
CA VAL A 166 -9.69 -12.78 -8.76
C VAL A 166 -10.81 -12.67 -9.79
N ASP A 167 -11.18 -13.81 -10.38
CA ASP A 167 -12.24 -13.86 -11.38
C ASP A 167 -13.59 -13.36 -10.84
N GLY A 168 -14.29 -12.58 -11.65
CA GLY A 168 -15.63 -12.07 -11.33
C GLY A 168 -15.67 -10.88 -10.37
N LEU A 169 -14.54 -10.43 -9.82
CA LEU A 169 -14.44 -9.23 -8.99
C LEU A 169 -13.97 -8.03 -9.83
N THR A 170 -14.91 -7.45 -10.58
CA THR A 170 -14.69 -6.21 -11.35
C THR A 170 -15.43 -5.04 -10.70
N GLY A 171 -14.93 -3.81 -10.90
CA GLY A 171 -15.56 -2.60 -10.37
C GLY A 171 -15.55 -2.49 -8.85
N VAL A 172 -14.69 -3.23 -8.16
CA VAL A 172 -14.58 -3.17 -6.69
C VAL A 172 -13.95 -1.86 -6.25
N GLU A 173 -14.70 -1.08 -5.47
CA GLU A 173 -14.30 0.24 -4.98
C GLU A 173 -13.89 0.23 -3.51
N GLN A 174 -14.38 -0.74 -2.72
CA GLN A 174 -13.98 -0.90 -1.32
C GLN A 174 -13.88 -2.37 -0.96
N LEU A 175 -12.94 -2.65 -0.07
CA LEU A 175 -12.72 -3.94 0.57
C LEU A 175 -12.84 -3.76 2.10
N GLY A 176 -13.43 -4.73 2.77
CA GLY A 176 -13.49 -4.77 4.22
C GLY A 176 -13.44 -6.22 4.70
N LEU A 177 -12.89 -6.48 5.86
CA LEU A 177 -12.96 -7.81 6.46
C LEU A 177 -14.32 -8.00 7.13
N LEU A 178 -14.98 -9.12 6.84
CA LEU A 178 -16.11 -9.60 7.62
C LEU A 178 -15.61 -10.42 8.82
N ASP A 179 -14.60 -11.22 8.58
CA ASP A 179 -13.81 -11.99 9.54
C ASP A 179 -12.46 -12.37 8.90
N ASP A 180 -11.62 -13.12 9.58
CA ASP A 180 -10.25 -13.45 9.13
C ASP A 180 -10.21 -14.19 7.78
N THR A 181 -11.30 -14.85 7.38
CA THR A 181 -11.37 -15.68 6.16
C THR A 181 -12.29 -15.12 5.08
N ARG A 182 -13.05 -14.06 5.36
CA ARG A 182 -14.04 -13.49 4.43
C ARG A 182 -13.90 -11.99 4.30
N ALA A 183 -13.83 -11.52 3.07
CA ALA A 183 -13.89 -10.11 2.73
C ALA A 183 -15.28 -9.70 2.26
N LEU A 184 -15.70 -8.50 2.64
CA LEU A 184 -16.83 -7.78 2.04
C LEU A 184 -16.31 -6.93 0.89
N VAL A 185 -17.07 -6.83 -0.18
CA VAL A 185 -16.75 -5.97 -1.31
C VAL A 185 -17.89 -5.02 -1.61
N ILE A 186 -17.58 -3.78 -1.90
CA ILE A 186 -18.49 -2.85 -2.56
C ILE A 186 -18.02 -2.73 -3.99
N ALA A 187 -18.86 -3.18 -4.92
CA ALA A 187 -18.55 -3.13 -6.35
C ALA A 187 -19.62 -2.30 -7.07
N ARG A 188 -19.18 -1.54 -8.06
CA ARG A 188 -20.06 -0.81 -8.96
C ARG A 188 -20.33 -1.65 -10.21
N ASP A 189 -21.60 -1.81 -10.57
CA ASP A 189 -21.98 -2.48 -11.81
C ASP A 189 -21.70 -1.60 -13.05
N ASP A 190 -21.84 -2.18 -14.25
CA ASP A 190 -21.64 -1.46 -15.51
C ASP A 190 -22.62 -0.27 -15.70
N ALA A 191 -23.71 -0.23 -14.95
CA ALA A 191 -24.65 0.89 -14.92
C ALA A 191 -24.27 1.96 -13.88
N GLY A 192 -23.15 1.78 -13.15
CA GLY A 192 -22.64 2.71 -12.14
C GLY A 192 -23.39 2.67 -10.82
N ARG A 193 -24.03 1.55 -10.50
CA ARG A 193 -24.82 1.33 -9.26
C ARG A 193 -24.16 0.32 -8.38
#